data_e21cd74a5d8ddb23a0de4230ca3a3c26
#
_entry.id   e21cd74a5d8ddb23a0de4230ca3a3c26
#
_cell.length_a   1.000
_cell.length_b   1.000
_cell.length_c   1.000
_cell.angle_alpha   90.00
_cell.angle_beta   90.00
_cell.angle_gamma   90.00
#
_symmetry.space_group_name_H-M   'P 1'
#
loop_
_entity.id
_entity.type
_entity.pdbx_description
1 polymer ?
#
loop_
_entity_poly.entity_id
_entity_poly.type
_entity_poly.pdbx_seq_one_letter_code
_entity_poly.pdbx_strand_id
1 'polypeptide(L)'
;MQTVRGAFVCGIILGRGWQIMTKQFIFRDILPEEAEQAAEIEAVCFPPNEACSREMMVRRALAAQELFLVAEDPGTGRLAGFLNGLSTNEPALRDEFFKDAGLYDPEGENVMLLGLDVLPEYRLQGLATELMRVYAQREKEKGRKKLILTCLEGKVEMYKKMGYTDNGISDSSWGGEEWHEMEMEL
;
A
#
# COMPACT_ATOMS: atom_id res chain seq x y z
N MET A 1 16.04 -32.31 8.66
CA MET A 1 16.13 -31.80 7.27
C MET A 1 14.72 -31.48 6.81
N GLN A 2 14.24 -30.25 7.01
CA GLN A 2 12.94 -29.79 6.53
C GLN A 2 13.18 -28.82 5.39
N THR A 3 12.75 -29.22 4.21
CA THR A 3 12.86 -28.46 2.96
C THR A 3 11.79 -27.39 2.96
N VAL A 4 12.18 -26.14 3.12
CA VAL A 4 11.29 -24.98 2.88
C VAL A 4 11.10 -24.86 1.36
N ARG A 5 9.93 -25.24 0.88
CA ARG A 5 9.52 -24.99 -0.51
C ARG A 5 9.18 -23.51 -0.65
N GLY A 6 10.14 -22.72 -1.12
CA GLY A 6 9.88 -21.35 -1.59
C GLY A 6 8.97 -21.42 -2.82
N ALA A 7 7.83 -20.78 -2.76
CA ALA A 7 7.01 -20.55 -3.94
C ALA A 7 7.79 -19.60 -4.86
N PHE A 8 8.19 -20.09 -6.03
CA PHE A 8 8.76 -19.25 -7.09
C PHE A 8 7.67 -18.30 -7.59
N VAL A 9 7.80 -17.03 -7.28
CA VAL A 9 6.99 -15.95 -7.85
C VAL A 9 7.65 -15.56 -9.16
N CYS A 10 7.12 -16.02 -10.28
CA CYS A 10 7.58 -15.62 -11.60
C CYS A 10 6.83 -14.35 -12.00
N GLY A 11 7.51 -13.20 -11.98
CA GLY A 11 6.97 -11.95 -12.55
C GLY A 11 6.97 -12.07 -14.08
N ILE A 12 5.82 -11.96 -14.71
CA ILE A 12 5.67 -11.94 -16.16
C ILE A 12 5.27 -10.53 -16.57
N ILE A 13 6.10 -9.87 -17.39
CA ILE A 13 5.74 -8.62 -18.05
C ILE A 13 4.93 -9.01 -19.29
N LEU A 14 3.62 -9.00 -19.15
CA LEU A 14 2.69 -9.04 -20.27
C LEU A 14 2.21 -7.59 -20.52
N GLY A 15 1.90 -7.20 -21.73
CA GLY A 15 1.59 -5.87 -22.22
C GLY A 15 0.63 -4.95 -21.42
N ARG A 16 0.49 -5.16 -20.12
CA ARG A 16 -0.26 -4.38 -19.13
C ARG A 16 0.57 -3.99 -17.90
N GLY A 17 1.91 -3.88 -18.02
CA GLY A 17 2.77 -3.50 -16.90
C GLY A 17 3.19 -4.68 -15.99
N TRP A 18 3.72 -4.33 -14.81
CA TRP A 18 4.18 -5.29 -13.81
C TRP A 18 3.01 -6.05 -13.18
N GLN A 19 3.11 -7.39 -13.09
CA GLN A 19 2.06 -8.26 -12.58
C GLN A 19 2.66 -9.48 -11.88
N ILE A 20 2.15 -9.82 -10.70
CA ILE A 20 2.41 -11.09 -10.01
C ILE A 20 1.09 -11.83 -9.82
N MET A 21 1.05 -13.10 -10.16
CA MET A 21 -0.08 -13.99 -9.88
C MET A 21 0.26 -14.93 -8.74
N THR A 22 -0.60 -14.97 -7.73
CA THR A 22 -0.62 -16.02 -6.72
C THR A 22 -1.78 -16.97 -7.00
N LYS A 23 -1.94 -18.00 -6.17
CA LYS A 23 -3.10 -18.91 -6.30
C LYS A 23 -4.45 -18.24 -6.04
N GLN A 24 -4.45 -17.08 -5.35
CA GLN A 24 -5.68 -16.40 -4.91
C GLN A 24 -5.89 -15.04 -5.57
N PHE A 25 -4.81 -14.28 -5.86
CA PHE A 25 -4.92 -12.90 -6.33
C PHE A 25 -3.94 -12.60 -7.45
N ILE A 26 -4.31 -11.61 -8.28
CA ILE A 26 -3.43 -10.98 -9.26
C ILE A 26 -3.02 -9.63 -8.67
N PHE A 27 -1.71 -9.42 -8.49
CA PHE A 27 -1.15 -8.15 -8.03
C PHE A 27 -0.61 -7.38 -9.23
N ARG A 28 -1.03 -6.15 -9.39
CA ARG A 28 -0.66 -5.28 -10.51
C ARG A 28 -0.83 -3.81 -10.15
N ASP A 29 -0.32 -2.92 -11.02
CA ASP A 29 -0.64 -1.51 -10.90
C ASP A 29 -2.13 -1.27 -11.16
N ILE A 30 -2.67 -0.23 -10.52
CA ILE A 30 -4.05 0.21 -10.76
C ILE A 30 -4.21 0.69 -12.20
N LEU A 31 -5.38 0.45 -12.79
CA LEU A 31 -5.75 1.07 -14.05
C LEU A 31 -6.45 2.42 -13.79
N PRO A 32 -6.28 3.43 -14.67
CA PRO A 32 -6.92 4.73 -14.48
C PRO A 32 -8.43 4.66 -14.27
N GLU A 33 -9.12 3.76 -14.97
CA GLU A 33 -10.56 3.52 -14.85
C GLU A 33 -10.99 2.89 -13.52
N GLU A 34 -10.05 2.36 -12.72
CA GLU A 34 -10.30 1.74 -11.42
C GLU A 34 -10.17 2.74 -10.25
N ALA A 35 -9.71 3.96 -10.51
CA ALA A 35 -9.49 4.96 -9.47
C ALA A 35 -10.75 5.26 -8.62
N GLU A 36 -11.91 5.25 -9.28
CA GLU A 36 -13.20 5.40 -8.60
C GLU A 36 -13.55 4.21 -7.72
N GLN A 37 -13.27 2.99 -8.18
CA GLN A 37 -13.46 1.78 -7.39
C GLN A 37 -12.53 1.77 -6.17
N ALA A 38 -11.29 2.25 -6.29
CA ALA A 38 -10.39 2.38 -5.16
C ALA A 38 -10.94 3.35 -4.10
N ALA A 39 -11.53 4.47 -4.51
CA ALA A 39 -12.19 5.41 -3.58
C ALA A 39 -13.40 4.79 -2.86
N GLU A 40 -14.17 3.93 -3.53
CA GLU A 40 -15.26 3.18 -2.91
C GLU A 40 -14.75 2.17 -1.88
N ILE A 41 -13.65 1.49 -2.18
CA ILE A 41 -12.99 0.53 -1.25
C ILE A 41 -12.48 1.27 -0.01
N GLU A 42 -11.80 2.40 -0.16
CA GLU A 42 -11.32 3.24 0.95
C GLU A 42 -12.48 3.63 1.89
N ALA A 43 -13.60 4.11 1.32
CA ALA A 43 -14.78 4.51 2.10
C ALA A 43 -15.43 3.33 2.87
N VAL A 44 -15.22 2.09 2.43
CA VAL A 44 -15.65 0.88 3.14
C VAL A 44 -14.64 0.48 4.22
N CYS A 45 -13.35 0.72 3.99
CA CYS A 45 -12.25 0.22 4.84
C CYS A 45 -11.95 1.12 6.03
N PHE A 46 -12.11 2.44 5.86
CA PHE A 46 -11.79 3.46 6.87
C PHE A 46 -13.01 4.23 7.37
N PRO A 47 -13.01 4.67 8.63
CA PRO A 47 -14.03 5.57 9.14
C PRO A 47 -13.91 6.95 8.45
N PRO A 48 -14.99 7.74 8.37
CA PRO A 48 -15.02 8.99 7.60
C PRO A 48 -13.99 10.06 7.99
N ASN A 49 -13.50 10.04 9.24
CA ASN A 49 -12.47 10.95 9.71
C ASN A 49 -11.04 10.56 9.28
N GLU A 50 -10.82 9.31 8.93
CA GLU A 50 -9.53 8.79 8.48
C GLU A 50 -9.49 8.58 6.97
N ALA A 51 -10.63 8.24 6.35
CA ALA A 51 -10.73 7.97 4.93
C ALA A 51 -10.27 9.16 4.08
N CYS A 52 -9.50 8.88 3.05
CA CYS A 52 -9.16 9.83 2.01
C CYS A 52 -10.43 10.25 1.23
N SER A 53 -10.50 11.51 0.80
CA SER A 53 -11.60 11.94 -0.07
C SER A 53 -11.53 11.23 -1.42
N ARG A 54 -12.71 11.00 -2.04
CA ARG A 54 -12.80 10.41 -3.38
C ARG A 54 -11.93 11.14 -4.40
N GLU A 55 -11.98 12.48 -4.39
CA GLU A 55 -11.19 13.30 -5.30
C GLU A 55 -9.69 13.07 -5.11
N MET A 56 -9.23 13.00 -3.86
CA MET A 56 -7.82 12.78 -3.57
C MET A 56 -7.37 11.36 -3.94
N MET A 57 -8.19 10.35 -3.70
CA MET A 57 -7.90 8.97 -4.10
C MET A 57 -7.70 8.86 -5.61
N VAL A 58 -8.60 9.47 -6.40
CA VAL A 58 -8.49 9.53 -7.85
C VAL A 58 -7.21 10.26 -8.28
N ARG A 59 -6.89 11.40 -7.66
CA ARG A 59 -5.66 12.14 -7.95
C ARG A 59 -4.41 11.30 -7.68
N ARG A 60 -4.35 10.59 -6.56
CA ARG A 60 -3.21 9.69 -6.24
C ARG A 60 -3.08 8.56 -7.27
N ALA A 61 -4.18 7.90 -7.59
CA ALA A 61 -4.19 6.82 -8.56
C ALA A 61 -3.70 7.25 -9.94
N LEU A 62 -3.95 8.50 -10.35
CA LEU A 62 -3.50 9.04 -11.62
C LEU A 62 -2.08 9.61 -11.57
N ALA A 63 -1.66 10.18 -10.44
CA ALA A 63 -0.35 10.81 -10.31
C ALA A 63 0.79 9.80 -10.09
N ALA A 64 0.55 8.74 -9.32
CA ALA A 64 1.54 7.75 -8.92
C ALA A 64 1.02 6.32 -9.12
N GLN A 65 0.58 6.02 -10.33
CA GLN A 65 -0.02 4.74 -10.72
C GLN A 65 0.89 3.55 -10.38
N GLU A 66 2.19 3.68 -10.60
CA GLU A 66 3.20 2.66 -10.29
C GLU A 66 3.48 2.46 -8.80
N LEU A 67 2.94 3.32 -7.94
CA LEU A 67 2.93 3.20 -6.48
C LEU A 67 1.55 2.84 -5.93
N PHE A 68 0.63 2.46 -6.81
CA PHE A 68 -0.72 2.04 -6.46
C PHE A 68 -0.91 0.57 -6.85
N LEU A 69 -0.58 -0.34 -5.92
CA LEU A 69 -0.70 -1.79 -6.09
C LEU A 69 -2.11 -2.25 -5.76
N VAL A 70 -2.77 -2.90 -6.70
CA VAL A 70 -4.08 -3.54 -6.45
C VAL A 70 -3.94 -5.06 -6.38
N ALA A 71 -4.84 -5.67 -5.63
CA ALA A 71 -5.07 -7.13 -5.61
C ALA A 71 -6.42 -7.41 -6.27
N GLU A 72 -6.39 -8.05 -7.44
CA GLU A 72 -7.58 -8.47 -8.18
C GLU A 72 -7.91 -9.93 -7.84
N ASP A 73 -9.17 -10.21 -7.57
CA ASP A 73 -9.71 -11.56 -7.47
C ASP A 73 -9.90 -12.12 -8.89
N PRO A 74 -9.12 -13.13 -9.32
CA PRO A 74 -9.20 -13.67 -10.68
C PRO A 74 -10.52 -14.37 -10.98
N GLY A 75 -11.28 -14.77 -9.95
CA GLY A 75 -12.59 -15.41 -10.12
C GLY A 75 -13.71 -14.44 -10.47
N THR A 76 -13.59 -13.19 -10.04
CA THR A 76 -14.63 -12.17 -10.22
C THR A 76 -14.19 -10.98 -11.05
N GLY A 77 -12.86 -10.76 -11.23
CA GLY A 77 -12.29 -9.58 -11.86
C GLY A 77 -12.42 -8.30 -11.01
N ARG A 78 -12.81 -8.40 -9.73
CA ARG A 78 -12.99 -7.27 -8.83
C ARG A 78 -11.72 -7.03 -8.00
N LEU A 79 -11.49 -5.78 -7.63
CA LEU A 79 -10.44 -5.46 -6.67
C LEU A 79 -10.84 -5.95 -5.27
N ALA A 80 -9.97 -6.75 -4.66
CA ALA A 80 -10.12 -7.27 -3.30
C ALA A 80 -9.52 -6.31 -2.25
N GLY A 81 -8.60 -5.47 -2.67
CA GLY A 81 -7.91 -4.50 -1.87
C GLY A 81 -6.75 -3.85 -2.61
N PHE A 82 -6.06 -2.94 -1.95
CA PHE A 82 -4.91 -2.25 -2.52
C PHE A 82 -3.94 -1.74 -1.44
N LEU A 83 -2.77 -1.32 -1.89
CA LEU A 83 -1.78 -0.55 -1.13
C LEU A 83 -1.29 0.59 -2.00
N ASN A 84 -1.38 1.82 -1.51
CA ASN A 84 -0.94 3.00 -2.24
C ASN A 84 0.04 3.85 -1.44
N GLY A 85 0.86 4.62 -2.15
CA GLY A 85 1.83 5.52 -1.55
C GLY A 85 2.28 6.61 -2.51
N LEU A 86 3.14 7.49 -2.02
CA LEU A 86 3.86 8.50 -2.79
C LEU A 86 5.34 8.42 -2.46
N SER A 87 6.20 8.44 -3.48
CA SER A 87 7.64 8.51 -3.26
C SER A 87 8.11 9.95 -3.05
N THR A 88 9.16 10.11 -2.24
CA THR A 88 9.73 11.39 -1.83
C THR A 88 11.13 11.18 -1.26
N ASN A 89 11.88 12.27 -1.06
CA ASN A 89 13.13 12.26 -0.30
C ASN A 89 12.95 12.74 1.16
N GLU A 90 11.71 13.01 1.59
CA GLU A 90 11.44 13.36 2.98
C GLU A 90 11.67 12.15 3.91
N PRO A 91 12.16 12.39 5.15
CA PRO A 91 12.51 11.30 6.07
C PRO A 91 11.34 10.75 6.87
N ALA A 92 10.20 11.45 6.93
CA ALA A 92 9.04 11.12 7.76
C ALA A 92 7.73 11.42 7.04
N LEU A 93 6.67 10.70 7.41
CA LEU A 93 5.33 10.92 6.90
C LEU A 93 4.68 12.09 7.64
N ARG A 94 4.15 13.06 6.90
CA ARG A 94 3.37 14.19 7.40
C ARG A 94 2.00 14.28 6.75
N ASP A 95 1.06 14.92 7.40
CA ASP A 95 -0.36 14.95 7.01
C ASP A 95 -0.63 15.50 5.60
N GLU A 96 0.29 16.33 5.06
CA GLU A 96 0.15 16.87 3.71
C GLU A 96 0.18 15.79 2.63
N PHE A 97 0.87 14.65 2.86
CA PHE A 97 0.86 13.53 1.92
C PHE A 97 -0.55 12.94 1.73
N PHE A 98 -1.41 13.04 2.75
CA PHE A 98 -2.80 12.62 2.61
C PHE A 98 -3.66 13.60 1.80
N LYS A 99 -3.20 14.85 1.62
CA LYS A 99 -3.99 15.97 1.04
C LYS A 99 -3.48 16.42 -0.34
N ASP A 100 -2.24 16.08 -0.69
CA ASP A 100 -1.61 16.61 -1.91
C ASP A 100 -0.81 15.53 -2.66
N ALA A 101 -1.39 15.00 -3.74
CA ALA A 101 -0.71 14.09 -4.64
C ALA A 101 0.44 14.75 -5.43
N GLY A 102 0.52 16.08 -5.45
CA GLY A 102 1.63 16.83 -6.06
C GLY A 102 2.97 16.72 -5.28
N LEU A 103 2.95 16.15 -4.08
CA LEU A 103 4.16 15.81 -3.32
C LEU A 103 4.88 14.56 -3.84
N TYR A 104 4.28 13.87 -4.81
CA TYR A 104 4.91 12.74 -5.48
C TYR A 104 6.17 13.17 -6.24
N ASP A 105 7.29 12.53 -5.91
CA ASP A 105 8.58 12.66 -6.58
C ASP A 105 8.95 11.28 -7.18
N PRO A 106 8.94 11.11 -8.52
CA PRO A 106 9.27 9.83 -9.15
C PRO A 106 10.70 9.35 -8.82
N GLU A 107 11.62 10.25 -8.49
CA GLU A 107 13.00 9.94 -8.12
C GLU A 107 13.20 9.84 -6.60
N GLY A 108 12.15 10.01 -5.81
CA GLY A 108 12.21 9.94 -4.35
C GLY A 108 12.65 8.56 -3.85
N GLU A 109 13.57 8.50 -2.90
CA GLU A 109 14.16 7.26 -2.39
C GLU A 109 13.27 6.55 -1.36
N ASN A 110 12.37 7.28 -0.68
CA ASN A 110 11.45 6.76 0.32
C ASN A 110 10.02 6.70 -0.25
N VAL A 111 9.21 5.78 0.26
CA VAL A 111 7.79 5.72 -0.08
C VAL A 111 6.94 5.89 1.17
N MET A 112 6.13 6.94 1.18
CA MET A 112 5.10 7.18 2.19
C MET A 112 3.87 6.34 1.83
N LEU A 113 3.56 5.32 2.63
CA LEU A 113 2.39 4.48 2.43
C LEU A 113 1.15 5.18 3.04
N LEU A 114 0.12 5.38 2.24
CA LEU A 114 -1.01 6.23 2.58
C LEU A 114 -2.33 5.47 2.79
N GLY A 115 -2.42 4.24 2.32
CA GLY A 115 -3.60 3.39 2.51
C GLY A 115 -3.29 1.93 2.22
N LEU A 116 -3.67 1.05 3.15
CA LEU A 116 -3.67 -0.40 3.00
C LEU A 116 -5.10 -0.89 3.24
N ASP A 117 -5.78 -1.20 2.16
CA ASP A 117 -7.19 -1.50 2.12
C ASP A 117 -7.44 -2.94 1.73
N VAL A 118 -8.28 -3.62 2.51
CA VAL A 118 -8.77 -4.96 2.19
C VAL A 118 -10.27 -4.99 2.48
N LEU A 119 -11.05 -5.27 1.45
CA LEU A 119 -12.50 -5.41 1.59
C LEU A 119 -12.86 -6.47 2.64
N PRO A 120 -13.94 -6.28 3.42
CA PRO A 120 -14.30 -7.15 4.53
C PRO A 120 -14.34 -8.64 4.17
N GLU A 121 -14.87 -9.00 3.00
CA GLU A 121 -14.99 -10.38 2.51
C GLU A 121 -13.65 -11.07 2.21
N TYR A 122 -12.56 -10.29 2.04
CA TYR A 122 -11.21 -10.80 1.79
C TYR A 122 -10.28 -10.69 3.01
N ARG A 123 -10.79 -10.20 4.15
CA ARG A 123 -10.00 -10.09 5.40
C ARG A 123 -9.72 -11.46 6.01
N LEU A 124 -8.72 -11.50 6.90
CA LEU A 124 -8.28 -12.70 7.63
C LEU A 124 -7.77 -13.85 6.74
N GLN A 125 -7.48 -13.57 5.47
CA GLN A 125 -6.94 -14.53 4.49
C GLN A 125 -5.46 -14.24 4.16
N GLY A 126 -4.82 -13.32 4.89
CA GLY A 126 -3.42 -12.94 4.67
C GLY A 126 -3.18 -11.91 3.58
N LEU A 127 -4.24 -11.39 2.91
CA LEU A 127 -4.10 -10.49 1.77
C LEU A 127 -3.33 -9.20 2.12
N ALA A 128 -3.58 -8.59 3.28
CA ALA A 128 -2.84 -7.40 3.71
C ALA A 128 -1.33 -7.65 3.80
N THR A 129 -0.94 -8.78 4.40
CA THR A 129 0.48 -9.18 4.51
C THR A 129 1.08 -9.44 3.13
N GLU A 130 0.33 -10.02 2.22
CA GLU A 130 0.79 -10.30 0.86
C GLU A 130 0.93 -9.03 0.04
N LEU A 131 -0.02 -8.07 0.12
CA LEU A 131 0.10 -6.74 -0.48
C LEU A 131 1.38 -6.04 -0.01
N MET A 132 1.63 -5.99 1.30
CA MET A 132 2.82 -5.37 1.88
C MET A 132 4.10 -6.04 1.38
N ARG A 133 4.15 -7.38 1.37
CA ARG A 133 5.31 -8.15 0.91
C ARG A 133 5.62 -7.90 -0.58
N VAL A 134 4.59 -7.98 -1.43
CA VAL A 134 4.71 -7.76 -2.87
C VAL A 134 5.15 -6.34 -3.16
N TYR A 135 4.57 -5.36 -2.45
CA TYR A 135 4.93 -3.95 -2.58
C TYR A 135 6.39 -3.70 -2.18
N ALA A 136 6.81 -4.17 -0.99
CA ALA A 136 8.17 -4.02 -0.51
C ALA A 136 9.20 -4.62 -1.49
N GLN A 137 8.93 -5.82 -2.00
CA GLN A 137 9.81 -6.45 -2.99
C GLN A 137 9.92 -5.62 -4.27
N ARG A 138 8.80 -5.12 -4.78
CA ARG A 138 8.74 -4.29 -5.99
C ARG A 138 9.50 -2.98 -5.82
N GLU A 139 9.31 -2.28 -4.72
CA GLU A 139 9.97 -1.00 -4.48
C GLU A 139 11.47 -1.16 -4.21
N LYS A 140 11.87 -2.25 -3.56
CA LYS A 140 13.29 -2.64 -3.44
C LYS A 140 13.94 -2.87 -4.81
N GLU A 141 13.27 -3.57 -5.73
CA GLU A 141 13.75 -3.80 -7.09
C GLU A 141 13.90 -2.51 -7.90
N LYS A 142 13.09 -1.49 -7.61
CA LYS A 142 13.22 -0.13 -8.16
C LYS A 142 14.34 0.70 -7.50
N GLY A 143 14.99 0.20 -6.45
CA GLY A 143 16.07 0.89 -5.73
C GLY A 143 15.59 1.87 -4.66
N ARG A 144 14.33 1.81 -4.25
CA ARG A 144 13.83 2.57 -3.09
C ARG A 144 14.51 2.08 -1.82
N LYS A 145 14.62 2.95 -0.82
CA LYS A 145 15.35 2.67 0.43
C LYS A 145 14.43 2.31 1.57
N LYS A 146 13.28 2.97 1.68
CA LYS A 146 12.38 2.83 2.83
C LYS A 146 10.92 2.83 2.43
N LEU A 147 10.13 2.09 3.21
CA LEU A 147 8.68 2.26 3.31
C LEU A 147 8.34 2.84 4.67
N ILE A 148 7.59 3.94 4.69
CA ILE A 148 7.20 4.66 5.91
C ILE A 148 5.69 4.78 5.94
N LEU A 149 5.08 4.49 7.08
CA LEU A 149 3.64 4.61 7.29
C LEU A 149 3.33 5.09 8.71
N THR A 150 2.10 5.50 8.94
CA THR A 150 1.56 5.69 10.28
C THR A 150 0.46 4.68 10.57
N CYS A 151 0.35 4.22 11.80
CA CYS A 151 -0.72 3.31 12.23
C CYS A 151 -1.18 3.61 13.65
N LEU A 152 -2.40 3.22 13.98
CA LEU A 152 -2.90 3.23 15.36
C LEU A 152 -2.12 2.21 16.21
N GLU A 153 -1.96 2.47 17.52
CA GLU A 153 -1.25 1.60 18.46
C GLU A 153 -1.66 0.14 18.33
N GLY A 154 -2.95 -0.14 18.19
CA GLY A 154 -3.48 -1.51 18.03
C GLY A 154 -2.99 -2.26 16.78
N LYS A 155 -2.31 -1.58 15.84
CA LYS A 155 -1.74 -2.17 14.62
C LYS A 155 -0.22 -2.32 14.65
N VAL A 156 0.46 -1.72 15.60
CA VAL A 156 1.93 -1.73 15.73
C VAL A 156 2.49 -3.17 15.67
N GLU A 157 1.96 -4.07 16.46
CA GLU A 157 2.42 -5.46 16.48
C GLU A 157 2.16 -6.22 15.16
N MET A 158 1.14 -5.83 14.40
CA MET A 158 0.89 -6.37 13.07
C MET A 158 2.00 -5.95 12.10
N TYR A 159 2.35 -4.66 12.08
CA TYR A 159 3.41 -4.15 11.21
C TYR A 159 4.80 -4.63 11.62
N LYS A 160 5.09 -4.76 12.94
CA LYS A 160 6.33 -5.39 13.42
C LYS A 160 6.51 -6.82 12.88
N LYS A 161 5.44 -7.62 12.85
CA LYS A 161 5.47 -8.96 12.26
C LYS A 161 5.69 -8.96 10.74
N MET A 162 5.40 -7.86 10.07
CA MET A 162 5.69 -7.66 8.64
C MET A 162 7.09 -7.10 8.38
N GLY A 163 7.88 -6.85 9.44
CA GLY A 163 9.28 -6.38 9.33
C GLY A 163 9.48 -4.87 9.52
N TYR A 164 8.44 -4.15 9.97
CA TYR A 164 8.55 -2.74 10.30
C TYR A 164 9.12 -2.51 11.69
N THR A 165 9.87 -1.44 11.85
CA THR A 165 10.32 -0.88 13.12
C THR A 165 9.35 0.21 13.54
N ASP A 166 9.01 0.25 14.83
CA ASP A 166 8.20 1.29 15.45
C ASP A 166 9.13 2.41 15.93
N ASN A 167 8.99 3.60 15.35
CA ASN A 167 9.75 4.78 15.70
C ASN A 167 9.09 5.61 16.83
N GLY A 168 7.95 5.13 17.37
CA GLY A 168 7.20 5.82 18.40
C GLY A 168 6.08 6.70 17.83
N ILE A 169 5.61 7.63 18.67
CA ILE A 169 4.51 8.54 18.30
C ILE A 169 4.94 9.47 17.18
N SER A 170 4.12 9.52 16.13
CA SER A 170 4.28 10.39 14.97
C SER A 170 3.76 11.80 15.26
N ASP A 171 4.26 12.79 14.52
CA ASP A 171 3.71 14.15 14.52
C ASP A 171 2.36 14.25 13.75
N SER A 172 1.92 13.17 13.09
CA SER A 172 0.63 13.13 12.39
C SER A 172 -0.53 13.23 13.37
N SER A 173 -1.51 14.05 13.01
CA SER A 173 -2.78 14.20 13.71
C SER A 173 -3.98 13.87 12.80
N TRP A 174 -3.74 13.10 11.75
CA TRP A 174 -4.74 12.73 10.76
C TRP A 174 -5.97 12.10 11.41
N GLY A 175 -7.16 12.55 11.02
CA GLY A 175 -8.42 12.07 11.59
C GLY A 175 -8.65 12.44 13.07
N GLY A 176 -7.72 13.16 13.71
CA GLY A 176 -7.77 13.47 15.15
C GLY A 176 -7.27 12.33 16.04
N GLU A 177 -6.59 11.35 15.48
CA GLU A 177 -6.05 10.18 16.17
C GLU A 177 -4.56 10.36 16.54
N GLU A 178 -4.07 9.52 17.45
CA GLU A 178 -2.66 9.38 17.78
C GLU A 178 -2.06 8.24 16.96
N TRP A 179 -0.98 8.55 16.23
CA TRP A 179 -0.37 7.64 15.30
C TRP A 179 1.03 7.23 15.72
N HIS A 180 1.43 5.98 15.50
CA HIS A 180 2.81 5.50 15.53
C HIS A 180 3.41 5.57 14.14
N GLU A 181 4.66 6.05 14.03
CA GLU A 181 5.42 5.96 12.80
C GLU A 181 6.10 4.60 12.70
N MET A 182 5.89 3.94 11.58
CA MET A 182 6.46 2.62 11.28
C MET A 182 7.35 2.72 10.05
N GLU A 183 8.55 2.15 10.11
CA GLU A 183 9.54 2.19 9.03
C GLU A 183 10.05 0.80 8.69
N MET A 184 10.22 0.50 7.39
CA MET A 184 10.90 -0.67 6.87
C MET A 184 12.03 -0.26 5.93
N GLU A 185 13.26 -0.72 6.20
CA GLU A 185 14.38 -0.66 5.26
C GLU A 185 14.19 -1.74 4.16
N LEU A 186 14.43 -1.38 2.88
CA LEU A 186 14.23 -2.24 1.72
C LEU A 186 15.50 -2.98 1.25
#